data_261d316b20a8392f5ffd833ca8a0f249
#
_entry.id   261d316b20a8392f5ffd833ca8a0f249
#
_cell.length_a   1.000
_cell.length_b   1.000
_cell.length_c   1.000
_cell.angle_alpha   90.00
_cell.angle_beta   90.00
_cell.angle_gamma   90.00
#
_symmetry.space_group_name_H-M   'P 1'
#
loop_
_entity.id
_entity.type
_entity.pdbx_description
1 polymer ?
#
loop_
_entity_poly.entity_id
_entity_poly.type
_entity_poly.pdbx_seq_one_letter_code
_entity_poly.pdbx_strand_id
1 'polypeptide(L)'
;MESFVETIKVLDGQFCNLEAHERRARRTVEAIWGKSLAWEVGKMIIPVEMCSGLVKCRVVYDWVVREVSFQPYAMRQIKSLRLVDGDKVRYKSTDRSMFIRLMEQRGECDDVLIVRDGWVTDTSFTNVVFEDVVGGLYTPDTYLLEGTRRQSLLDVGKIQACP
;
A
#
# COMPACT_ATOMS: atom_id res chain seq x y z
N MET A 1 5.16 20.90 -3.60
CA MET A 1 4.06 20.36 -4.47
C MET A 1 3.72 18.99 -3.91
N GLU A 2 2.44 18.68 -3.75
CA GLU A 2 2.01 17.39 -3.22
C GLU A 2 2.38 16.26 -4.20
N SER A 3 2.94 15.18 -3.69
CA SER A 3 3.34 14.03 -4.49
C SER A 3 2.86 12.72 -3.85
N PHE A 4 2.66 11.74 -4.69
CA PHE A 4 2.11 10.44 -4.32
C PHE A 4 3.08 9.32 -4.67
N VAL A 5 2.82 8.12 -4.16
CA VAL A 5 3.72 7.01 -4.35
C VAL A 5 2.97 5.71 -4.68
N GLU A 6 3.42 5.03 -5.71
CA GLU A 6 3.13 3.62 -5.89
C GLU A 6 4.31 2.78 -5.41
N THR A 7 3.99 1.69 -4.72
CA THR A 7 4.98 0.70 -4.28
C THR A 7 4.57 -0.63 -4.86
N ILE A 8 5.31 -1.08 -5.84
CA ILE A 8 4.93 -2.18 -6.73
C ILE A 8 5.87 -3.34 -6.49
N LYS A 9 5.29 -4.52 -6.31
CA LYS A 9 6.05 -5.76 -6.25
C LYS A 9 6.56 -6.10 -7.63
N VAL A 10 7.86 -6.36 -7.72
CA VAL A 10 8.49 -7.03 -8.86
C VAL A 10 9.00 -8.38 -8.36
N LEU A 11 8.70 -9.44 -9.09
CA LEU A 11 9.14 -10.78 -8.79
C LEU A 11 9.78 -11.37 -10.05
N ASP A 12 11.05 -11.76 -9.96
CA ASP A 12 11.82 -12.34 -11.05
C ASP A 12 11.67 -11.54 -12.37
N GLY A 13 11.86 -10.22 -12.27
CA GLY A 13 11.79 -9.30 -13.41
C GLY A 13 10.37 -8.99 -13.92
N GLN A 14 9.33 -9.38 -13.21
CA GLN A 14 7.95 -9.12 -13.60
C GLN A 14 7.21 -8.26 -12.59
N PHE A 15 6.58 -7.20 -13.05
CA PHE A 15 5.68 -6.40 -12.23
C PHE A 15 4.42 -7.17 -11.85
N CYS A 16 4.00 -7.07 -10.59
CA CYS A 16 2.77 -7.67 -10.08
C CYS A 16 1.68 -6.60 -9.88
N ASN A 17 0.43 -6.98 -10.12
CA ASN A 17 -0.76 -6.13 -9.90
C ASN A 17 -0.73 -4.77 -10.65
N LEU A 18 -0.12 -4.72 -11.83
CA LEU A 18 0.04 -3.49 -12.62
C LEU A 18 -1.25 -2.69 -12.76
N GLU A 19 -2.31 -3.35 -13.22
CA GLU A 19 -3.60 -2.72 -13.48
C GLU A 19 -4.18 -2.04 -12.22
N ALA A 20 -4.05 -2.68 -11.06
CA ALA A 20 -4.53 -2.12 -9.79
C ALA A 20 -3.72 -0.89 -9.37
N HIS A 21 -2.40 -0.90 -9.59
CA HIS A 21 -1.53 0.25 -9.33
C HIS A 21 -1.85 1.42 -10.26
N GLU A 22 -1.99 1.17 -11.55
CA GLU A 22 -2.33 2.19 -12.55
C GLU A 22 -3.72 2.77 -12.32
N ARG A 23 -4.70 1.95 -11.99
CA ARG A 23 -6.05 2.38 -11.64
C ARG A 23 -6.04 3.31 -10.42
N ARG A 24 -5.28 2.99 -9.36
CA ARG A 24 -5.16 3.85 -8.18
C ARG A 24 -4.46 5.17 -8.51
N ALA A 25 -3.35 5.13 -9.23
CA ALA A 25 -2.63 6.32 -9.66
C ALA A 25 -3.52 7.23 -10.55
N ARG A 26 -4.26 6.65 -11.50
CA ARG A 26 -5.21 7.37 -12.36
C ARG A 26 -6.26 8.11 -11.54
N ARG A 27 -6.91 7.41 -10.58
CA ARG A 27 -7.91 8.04 -9.70
C ARG A 27 -7.31 9.18 -8.88
N THR A 28 -6.08 9.03 -8.40
CA THR A 28 -5.37 10.07 -7.64
C THR A 28 -5.11 11.30 -8.52
N VAL A 29 -4.55 11.11 -9.72
CA VAL A 29 -4.23 12.20 -10.65
C VAL A 29 -5.49 12.93 -11.11
N GLU A 30 -6.54 12.21 -11.44
CA GLU A 30 -7.82 12.79 -11.84
C GLU A 30 -8.46 13.60 -10.71
N ALA A 31 -8.48 13.05 -9.50
CA ALA A 31 -9.12 13.69 -8.35
C ALA A 31 -8.39 14.96 -7.85
N ILE A 32 -7.06 14.99 -7.96
CA ILE A 32 -6.24 16.11 -7.44
C ILE A 32 -6.03 17.19 -8.49
N TRP A 33 -5.82 16.82 -9.75
CA TRP A 33 -5.44 17.76 -10.81
C TRP A 33 -6.43 17.83 -11.99
N GLY A 34 -7.47 16.96 -12.00
CA GLY A 34 -8.39 16.90 -13.15
C GLY A 34 -7.72 16.46 -14.45
N LYS A 35 -6.59 15.73 -14.35
CA LYS A 35 -5.76 15.32 -15.51
C LYS A 35 -5.85 13.81 -15.72
N SER A 36 -5.55 13.38 -16.94
CA SER A 36 -5.33 11.97 -17.23
C SER A 36 -3.93 11.54 -16.82
N LEU A 37 -3.79 10.28 -16.38
CA LEU A 37 -2.49 9.69 -16.09
C LEU A 37 -1.68 9.57 -17.40
N ALA A 38 -0.49 10.19 -17.43
CA ALA A 38 0.35 10.28 -18.61
C ALA A 38 1.45 9.21 -18.71
N TRP A 39 1.41 8.21 -17.79
CA TRP A 39 2.44 7.18 -17.69
C TRP A 39 1.83 5.80 -17.38
N GLU A 40 2.57 4.76 -17.71
CA GLU A 40 2.21 3.38 -17.48
C GLU A 40 3.37 2.66 -16.78
N VAL A 41 3.08 1.91 -15.72
CA VAL A 41 4.10 1.13 -15.00
C VAL A 41 4.73 0.08 -15.90
N GLY A 42 3.93 -0.58 -16.73
CA GLY A 42 4.40 -1.64 -17.63
C GLY A 42 5.43 -1.19 -18.67
N LYS A 43 5.57 0.11 -18.89
CA LYS A 43 6.60 0.70 -19.79
C LYS A 43 7.89 1.06 -19.06
N MET A 44 7.95 0.91 -17.74
CA MET A 44 9.16 1.17 -16.97
C MET A 44 10.17 0.05 -17.14
N ILE A 45 11.43 0.40 -17.29
CA ILE A 45 12.51 -0.56 -17.48
C ILE A 45 13.01 -1.00 -16.10
N ILE A 46 12.98 -2.32 -15.85
CA ILE A 46 13.57 -2.92 -14.65
C ILE A 46 15.06 -3.07 -14.90
N PRO A 47 15.95 -2.53 -14.03
CA PRO A 47 17.39 -2.74 -14.14
C PRO A 47 17.73 -4.23 -14.13
N VAL A 48 18.73 -4.63 -14.92
CA VAL A 48 19.11 -6.05 -15.08
C VAL A 48 19.46 -6.71 -13.74
N GLU A 49 20.13 -5.98 -12.86
CA GLU A 49 20.48 -6.41 -11.50
C GLU A 49 19.27 -6.59 -10.58
N MET A 50 18.10 -6.08 -10.98
CA MET A 50 16.82 -6.19 -10.25
C MET A 50 15.84 -7.16 -10.91
N CYS A 51 16.29 -7.95 -11.89
CA CYS A 51 15.44 -8.92 -12.60
C CYS A 51 15.36 -10.29 -11.89
N SER A 52 15.89 -10.44 -10.69
CA SER A 52 15.89 -11.69 -9.93
C SER A 52 15.40 -11.47 -8.51
N GLY A 53 14.62 -12.42 -8.00
CA GLY A 53 14.08 -12.38 -6.64
C GLY A 53 12.96 -11.36 -6.42
N LEU A 54 12.73 -11.04 -5.16
CA LEU A 54 11.70 -10.09 -4.75
C LEU A 54 12.29 -8.67 -4.68
N VAL A 55 11.72 -7.77 -5.47
CA VAL A 55 12.16 -6.37 -5.59
C VAL A 55 10.99 -5.44 -5.37
N LYS A 56 11.25 -4.32 -4.73
CA LYS A 56 10.32 -3.21 -4.56
C LYS A 56 10.63 -2.14 -5.61
N CYS A 57 9.69 -1.89 -6.50
CA CYS A 57 9.68 -0.72 -7.38
C CYS A 57 8.87 0.39 -6.68
N ARG A 58 9.49 1.55 -6.51
CA ARG A 58 8.85 2.74 -5.96
C ARG A 58 8.75 3.80 -7.03
N VAL A 59 7.54 4.26 -7.32
CA VAL A 59 7.25 5.30 -8.29
C VAL A 59 6.69 6.50 -7.55
N VAL A 60 7.40 7.61 -7.55
CA VAL A 60 6.93 8.90 -7.03
C VAL A 60 6.39 9.71 -8.19
N TYR A 61 5.20 10.27 -8.02
CA TYR A 61 4.51 11.01 -9.06
C TYR A 61 3.66 12.16 -8.50
N ASP A 62 3.43 13.13 -9.33
CA ASP A 62 2.26 14.00 -9.30
C ASP A 62 1.35 13.62 -10.50
N TRP A 63 1.14 14.45 -11.51
CA TRP A 63 0.49 14.01 -12.77
C TRP A 63 1.49 13.38 -13.77
N VAL A 64 2.81 13.49 -13.50
CA VAL A 64 3.89 12.82 -14.21
C VAL A 64 4.79 12.07 -13.24
N VAL A 65 5.57 11.14 -13.74
CA VAL A 65 6.58 10.44 -12.92
C VAL A 65 7.70 11.43 -12.56
N ARG A 66 8.06 11.45 -11.29
CA ARG A 66 9.16 12.27 -10.74
C ARG A 66 10.39 11.43 -10.42
N GLU A 67 10.16 10.22 -9.93
CA GLU A 67 11.23 9.30 -9.54
C GLU A 67 10.77 7.86 -9.71
N VAL A 68 11.65 6.99 -10.20
CA VAL A 68 11.48 5.53 -10.15
C VAL A 68 12.72 4.95 -9.50
N SER A 69 12.53 4.12 -8.50
CA SER A 69 13.63 3.42 -7.84
C SER A 69 13.29 1.94 -7.62
N PHE A 70 14.32 1.11 -7.69
CA PHE A 70 14.22 -0.33 -7.47
C PHE A 70 15.17 -0.71 -6.34
N GLN A 71 14.72 -1.60 -5.46
CA GLN A 71 15.57 -2.15 -4.40
C GLN A 71 15.15 -3.58 -4.06
N PRO A 72 16.11 -4.48 -3.74
CA PRO A 72 15.77 -5.78 -3.17
C PRO A 72 14.86 -5.61 -1.95
N TYR A 73 13.89 -6.50 -1.79
CA TYR A 73 12.91 -6.40 -0.72
C TYR A 73 12.88 -7.66 0.14
N ALA A 74 13.12 -7.47 1.43
CA ALA A 74 12.85 -8.50 2.44
C ALA A 74 11.58 -8.15 3.20
N MET A 75 10.66 -9.12 3.32
CA MET A 75 9.45 -8.91 4.11
C MET A 75 9.80 -8.76 5.58
N ARG A 76 9.28 -7.70 6.20
CA ARG A 76 9.41 -7.50 7.65
C ARG A 76 8.58 -8.56 8.37
N GLN A 77 9.14 -9.12 9.43
CA GLN A 77 8.37 -9.93 10.38
C GLN A 77 7.77 -9.01 11.43
N ILE A 78 6.44 -8.99 11.50
CA ILE A 78 5.67 -8.26 12.51
C ILE A 78 5.01 -9.30 13.40
N LYS A 79 5.34 -9.28 14.69
CA LYS A 79 4.84 -10.25 15.69
C LYS A 79 3.92 -9.58 16.71
N SER A 80 4.01 -8.27 16.85
CA SER A 80 3.25 -7.50 17.82
C SER A 80 2.78 -6.17 17.26
N LEU A 81 1.55 -5.80 17.59
CA LEU A 81 0.91 -4.57 17.16
C LEU A 81 0.37 -3.81 18.37
N ARG A 82 0.56 -2.50 18.39
CA ARG A 82 -0.06 -1.59 19.33
C ARG A 82 -1.27 -0.93 18.70
N LEU A 83 -2.42 -0.99 19.38
CA LEU A 83 -3.59 -0.20 18.97
C LEU A 83 -3.31 1.28 19.19
N VAL A 84 -3.54 2.09 18.18
CA VAL A 84 -3.39 3.56 18.23
C VAL A 84 -4.52 4.22 17.45
N ASP A 85 -4.99 5.37 17.92
CA ASP A 85 -5.97 6.16 17.19
C ASP A 85 -5.31 6.95 16.07
N GLY A 86 -5.92 6.95 14.88
CA GLY A 86 -5.38 7.63 13.71
C GLY A 86 -6.45 8.34 12.87
N ASP A 87 -5.98 9.26 12.03
CA ASP A 87 -6.79 10.09 11.16
C ASP A 87 -7.07 9.46 9.79
N LYS A 88 -7.95 10.10 9.03
CA LYS A 88 -8.25 9.71 7.65
C LYS A 88 -7.05 9.91 6.74
N VAL A 89 -6.82 8.92 5.89
CA VAL A 89 -5.88 9.01 4.76
C VAL A 89 -6.69 8.81 3.47
N ARG A 90 -6.60 9.76 2.56
CA ARG A 90 -7.37 9.68 1.30
C ARG A 90 -6.55 9.14 0.14
N TYR A 91 -5.29 9.52 0.08
CA TYR A 91 -4.39 9.14 -1.00
C TYR A 91 -3.04 8.67 -0.45
N LYS A 92 -2.33 7.86 -1.22
CA LYS A 92 -1.01 7.35 -0.86
C LYS A 92 0.07 8.43 -1.10
N SER A 93 0.07 9.45 -0.23
CA SER A 93 1.03 10.56 -0.28
C SER A 93 2.45 10.11 0.05
N THR A 94 3.44 10.86 -0.45
CA THR A 94 4.83 10.77 0.01
C THR A 94 4.99 11.36 1.42
N ASP A 95 4.10 12.24 1.86
CA ASP A 95 4.06 12.70 3.24
C ASP A 95 3.61 11.56 4.17
N ARG A 96 4.51 11.13 5.01
CA ARG A 96 4.33 10.06 5.99
C ARG A 96 4.29 10.57 7.44
N SER A 97 4.17 11.88 7.64
CA SER A 97 4.27 12.50 8.96
C SER A 97 3.29 11.92 9.99
N MET A 98 2.04 11.67 9.58
CA MET A 98 1.05 11.01 10.43
C MET A 98 1.52 9.60 10.86
N PHE A 99 1.92 8.76 9.90
CA PHE A 99 2.38 7.40 10.20
C PHE A 99 3.64 7.37 11.06
N ILE A 100 4.53 8.35 10.90
CA ILE A 100 5.73 8.50 11.76
C ILE A 100 5.29 8.77 13.20
N ARG A 101 4.40 9.73 13.43
CA ARG A 101 3.86 10.04 14.78
C ARG A 101 3.13 8.85 15.41
N LEU A 102 2.38 8.08 14.61
CA LEU A 102 1.71 6.87 15.10
C LEU A 102 2.71 5.78 15.48
N MET A 103 3.76 5.61 14.68
CA MET A 103 4.84 4.67 14.98
C MET A 103 5.63 5.01 16.24
N GLU A 104 5.74 6.28 16.63
CA GLU A 104 6.32 6.69 17.92
C GLU A 104 5.52 6.14 19.11
N GLN A 105 4.23 5.89 18.94
CA GLN A 105 3.34 5.36 19.97
C GLN A 105 3.37 3.84 20.11
N ARG A 106 4.11 3.12 19.25
CA ARG A 106 4.10 1.65 19.24
C ARG A 106 4.66 1.01 20.53
N GLY A 107 5.47 1.78 21.34
CA GLY A 107 6.17 1.21 22.49
C GLY A 107 7.13 0.10 22.07
N GLU A 108 7.07 -1.04 22.74
CA GLU A 108 7.89 -2.24 22.45
C GLU A 108 7.32 -3.11 21.32
N CYS A 109 6.19 -2.74 20.70
CA CYS A 109 5.61 -3.48 19.60
C CYS A 109 6.37 -3.22 18.29
N ASP A 110 6.27 -4.17 17.34
CA ASP A 110 6.93 -4.08 16.04
C ASP A 110 6.30 -3.02 15.14
N ASP A 111 4.96 -2.83 15.25
CA ASP A 111 4.19 -1.87 14.45
C ASP A 111 2.92 -1.44 15.22
N VAL A 112 2.13 -0.61 14.58
CA VAL A 112 0.84 -0.14 15.08
C VAL A 112 -0.30 -0.75 14.28
N LEU A 113 -1.44 -0.99 14.95
CA LEU A 113 -2.72 -1.24 14.32
C LEU A 113 -3.59 0.00 14.54
N ILE A 114 -3.91 0.68 13.46
CA ILE A 114 -4.56 1.97 13.50
C ILE A 114 -6.06 1.77 13.61
N VAL A 115 -6.65 2.42 14.60
CA VAL A 115 -8.10 2.47 14.85
C VAL A 115 -8.60 3.86 14.51
N ARG A 116 -9.76 3.94 13.88
CA ARG A 116 -10.45 5.19 13.59
C ARG A 116 -11.94 5.05 13.89
N ASP A 117 -12.46 5.95 14.69
CA ASP A 117 -13.88 5.93 15.10
C ASP A 117 -14.30 4.58 15.74
N GLY A 118 -13.37 3.93 16.44
CA GLY A 118 -13.59 2.61 17.07
C GLY A 118 -13.38 1.40 16.13
N TRP A 119 -13.07 1.60 14.85
CA TRP A 119 -12.91 0.54 13.86
C TRP A 119 -11.45 0.35 13.47
N VAL A 120 -11.05 -0.91 13.36
CA VAL A 120 -9.72 -1.28 12.86
C VAL A 120 -9.59 -0.89 11.38
N THR A 121 -8.43 -0.33 11.02
CA THR A 121 -8.16 0.10 9.65
C THR A 121 -6.94 -0.62 9.07
N ASP A 122 -5.76 0.00 9.15
CA ASP A 122 -4.49 -0.47 8.55
C ASP A 122 -3.40 -0.54 9.62
N THR A 123 -2.26 -1.11 9.28
CA THR A 123 -1.01 -0.87 10.02
C THR A 123 -0.32 0.40 9.50
N SER A 124 0.90 0.67 9.96
CA SER A 124 1.66 1.82 9.44
C SER A 124 1.97 1.75 7.94
N PHE A 125 1.89 0.59 7.29
CA PHE A 125 2.29 0.41 5.88
C PHE A 125 1.49 -0.65 5.09
N THR A 126 0.59 -1.44 5.75
CA THR A 126 -0.22 -2.49 5.09
C THR A 126 -1.67 -2.46 5.54
N ASN A 127 -2.58 -2.95 4.68
CA ASN A 127 -3.88 -3.42 5.14
C ASN A 127 -3.69 -4.70 5.96
N VAL A 128 -4.72 -5.10 6.71
CA VAL A 128 -4.72 -6.30 7.56
C VAL A 128 -5.72 -7.33 7.06
N VAL A 129 -5.43 -8.58 7.34
CA VAL A 129 -6.34 -9.71 7.15
C VAL A 129 -6.34 -10.49 8.46
N PHE A 130 -7.52 -10.79 8.96
CA PHE A 130 -7.75 -11.61 10.13
C PHE A 130 -8.23 -12.98 9.70
N GLU A 131 -7.75 -14.02 10.40
CA GLU A 131 -8.22 -15.39 10.24
C GLU A 131 -9.10 -15.76 11.43
N ASP A 132 -10.28 -16.30 11.17
CA ASP A 132 -11.15 -16.80 12.21
C ASP A 132 -10.77 -18.24 12.60
N VAL A 133 -11.45 -18.79 13.61
CA VAL A 133 -11.18 -20.11 14.16
C VAL A 133 -11.46 -21.28 13.22
N VAL A 134 -12.14 -21.04 12.10
CA VAL A 134 -12.47 -22.04 11.07
C VAL A 134 -11.70 -21.81 9.76
N GLY A 135 -10.76 -20.85 9.74
CA GLY A 135 -9.91 -20.54 8.60
C GLY A 135 -10.50 -19.52 7.60
N GLY A 136 -11.59 -18.84 7.97
CA GLY A 136 -12.14 -17.73 7.19
C GLY A 136 -11.21 -16.51 7.26
N LEU A 137 -10.97 -15.86 6.12
CA LEU A 137 -10.08 -14.71 6.01
C LEU A 137 -10.86 -13.43 5.76
N TYR A 138 -10.69 -12.45 6.65
CA TYR A 138 -11.47 -11.20 6.67
C TYR A 138 -10.56 -9.98 6.69
N THR A 139 -10.98 -8.91 6.02
CA THR A 139 -10.29 -7.62 6.00
C THR A 139 -11.26 -6.51 6.32
N PRO A 140 -10.90 -5.51 7.15
CA PRO A 140 -11.78 -4.38 7.43
C PRO A 140 -12.22 -3.65 6.15
N ASP A 141 -13.48 -3.25 6.07
CA ASP A 141 -13.98 -2.35 5.03
C ASP A 141 -13.67 -0.87 5.36
N THR A 142 -13.26 -0.60 6.58
CA THR A 142 -12.85 0.69 7.15
C THR A 142 -11.38 1.06 6.91
N TYR A 143 -10.72 0.45 5.94
CA TYR A 143 -9.31 0.69 5.61
C TYR A 143 -8.98 2.19 5.41
N LEU A 144 -7.72 2.58 5.65
CA LEU A 144 -7.21 3.92 5.37
C LEU A 144 -6.88 4.09 3.89
N LEU A 145 -6.19 3.09 3.32
CA LEU A 145 -5.78 3.11 1.92
C LEU A 145 -6.28 1.86 1.20
N GLU A 146 -6.86 2.06 0.03
CA GLU A 146 -7.23 0.96 -0.86
C GLU A 146 -5.98 0.25 -1.38
N GLY A 147 -5.57 -0.81 -0.67
CA GLY A 147 -4.38 -1.59 -1.01
C GLY A 147 -4.60 -2.44 -2.25
N THR A 148 -3.68 -2.37 -3.20
CA THR A 148 -3.75 -3.12 -4.45
C THR A 148 -3.75 -4.63 -4.22
N ARG A 149 -2.99 -5.12 -3.23
CA ARG A 149 -2.99 -6.55 -2.86
C ARG A 149 -4.28 -6.94 -2.17
N ARG A 150 -4.79 -6.11 -1.24
CA ARG A 150 -6.11 -6.33 -0.61
C ARG A 150 -7.18 -6.48 -1.68
N GLN A 151 -7.26 -5.55 -2.63
CA GLN A 151 -8.25 -5.60 -3.70
C GLN A 151 -8.11 -6.87 -4.54
N SER A 152 -6.90 -7.25 -4.95
CA SER A 152 -6.70 -8.47 -5.73
C SER A 152 -7.12 -9.75 -5.01
N LEU A 153 -7.04 -9.79 -3.68
CA LEU A 153 -7.50 -10.94 -2.88
C LEU A 153 -9.03 -10.97 -2.74
N LEU A 154 -9.67 -9.80 -2.65
CA LEU A 154 -11.13 -9.66 -2.68
C LEU A 154 -11.70 -10.08 -4.05
N ASP A 155 -11.09 -9.61 -5.14
CA ASP A 155 -11.53 -9.89 -6.51
C ASP A 155 -11.56 -11.39 -6.84
N VAL A 156 -10.64 -12.17 -6.25
CA VAL A 156 -10.58 -13.63 -6.43
C VAL A 156 -11.26 -14.41 -5.28
N GLY A 157 -11.95 -13.72 -4.38
CA GLY A 157 -12.70 -14.33 -3.28
C GLY A 157 -11.84 -15.04 -2.22
N LYS A 158 -10.54 -14.69 -2.12
CA LYS A 158 -9.64 -15.26 -1.09
C LYS A 158 -9.82 -14.65 0.28
N ILE A 159 -10.32 -13.46 0.36
CA ILE A 159 -10.68 -12.76 1.60
C ILE A 159 -12.04 -12.11 1.44
N GLN A 160 -12.71 -11.83 2.55
CA GLN A 160 -14.00 -11.15 2.60
C GLN A 160 -13.85 -9.82 3.35
N ALA A 161 -14.54 -8.78 2.89
CA ALA A 161 -14.62 -7.53 3.63
C ALA A 161 -15.63 -7.67 4.77
N CYS A 162 -15.32 -7.11 5.92
CA CYS A 162 -16.22 -7.04 7.07
C CYS A 162 -16.06 -5.68 7.77
N PRO A 163 -17.10 -5.23 8.50
CA PRO A 163 -17.00 -4.06 9.36
C PRO A 163 -15.90 -4.17 10.41
#